data_c9a68925847281a59aff28d4130f0579
#
_entry.id   c9a68925847281a59aff28d4130f0579
#
_cell.length_a   1.000
_cell.length_b   1.000
_cell.length_c   1.000
_cell.angle_alpha   90.00
_cell.angle_beta   90.00
_cell.angle_gamma   90.00
#
_symmetry.space_group_name_H-M   'P 1'
#
loop_
_entity.id
_entity.type
_entity.pdbx_description
1 polymer ?
#
loop_
_entity_poly.entity_id
_entity_poly.type
_entity_poly.pdbx_seq_one_letter_code
_entity_poly.pdbx_strand_id
1 'polypeptide(L)'
;MDECRVVAINNLISYISPTENPLSANVVMIQGKDALWLYDVGNHPDIPAIIDTYSNGRKVNAILSHFHEDHIGNLPGLGVDEVYQGKYTHRHTDMGTVVEDDIYIQDGDVSLHIFPLPSSHAKGCVALEVNEEWCFLGDALYAMQKCGHNLYNAGILKEEINVLQNIKAEKFMLSHRTPFEKPKGIIMRWLGEIYDRRVKGEVYIEI
;
A
#
# COMPACT_ATOMS: atom_id res chain seq x y z
N MET A 1 -12.49 -12.41 17.43
CA MET A 1 -11.47 -11.93 16.48
C MET A 1 -11.70 -12.62 15.16
N ASP A 2 -11.53 -11.90 14.07
CA ASP A 2 -11.60 -12.50 12.75
C ASP A 2 -10.38 -13.39 12.51
N GLU A 3 -10.47 -14.29 11.54
CA GLU A 3 -9.38 -15.21 11.22
C GLU A 3 -8.49 -14.61 10.11
N CYS A 4 -7.19 -14.54 10.33
CA CYS A 4 -6.23 -14.19 9.30
C CYS A 4 -6.08 -15.34 8.30
N ARG A 5 -6.32 -15.07 7.01
CA ARG A 5 -6.16 -16.05 5.94
C ARG A 5 -5.09 -15.63 4.98
N VAL A 6 -4.20 -16.55 4.63
CA VAL A 6 -3.20 -16.33 3.60
C VAL A 6 -3.76 -16.77 2.25
N VAL A 7 -3.69 -15.86 1.28
CA VAL A 7 -4.14 -16.07 -0.11
C VAL A 7 -2.95 -15.92 -1.03
N ALA A 8 -2.67 -16.94 -1.84
CA ALA A 8 -1.61 -16.88 -2.84
C ALA A 8 -2.10 -16.12 -4.08
N ILE A 9 -1.28 -15.20 -4.58
CA ILE A 9 -1.44 -14.57 -5.89
C ILE A 9 -0.71 -15.40 -6.94
N ASN A 10 0.54 -15.77 -6.63
CA ASN A 10 1.40 -16.63 -7.44
C ASN A 10 2.45 -17.30 -6.55
N ASN A 11 3.50 -17.88 -7.14
CA ASN A 11 4.57 -18.57 -6.40
C ASN A 11 5.45 -17.63 -5.56
N LEU A 12 5.49 -16.33 -5.89
CA LEU A 12 6.34 -15.33 -5.24
C LEU A 12 5.54 -14.42 -4.30
N ILE A 13 4.24 -14.22 -4.58
CA ILE A 13 3.42 -13.21 -3.91
C ILE A 13 2.22 -13.88 -3.26
N SER A 14 2.02 -13.60 -2.00
CA SER A 14 0.80 -13.92 -1.24
C SER A 14 0.40 -12.72 -0.38
N TYR A 15 -0.80 -12.74 0.14
CA TYR A 15 -1.23 -11.72 1.10
C TYR A 15 -2.06 -12.33 2.23
N ILE A 16 -2.00 -11.68 3.40
CA ILE A 16 -2.90 -11.93 4.52
C ILE A 16 -4.15 -11.09 4.26
N SER A 17 -5.34 -11.71 4.31
CA SER A 17 -6.60 -11.01 4.11
C SER A 17 -6.84 -9.95 5.19
N PRO A 18 -7.55 -8.86 4.87
CA PRO A 18 -7.89 -7.84 5.85
C PRO A 18 -8.89 -8.41 6.87
N THR A 19 -8.93 -7.81 8.05
CA THR A 19 -9.89 -8.13 9.10
C THR A 19 -10.61 -6.87 9.57
N GLU A 20 -11.81 -7.02 10.16
CA GLU A 20 -12.56 -5.92 10.73
C GLU A 20 -12.42 -5.84 12.26
N ASN A 21 -12.12 -6.96 12.91
CA ASN A 21 -11.99 -7.02 14.37
C ASN A 21 -10.80 -7.87 14.85
N PRO A 22 -9.64 -7.25 15.15
CA PRO A 22 -9.36 -5.82 14.99
C PRO A 22 -9.31 -5.41 13.52
N LEU A 23 -9.49 -4.12 13.24
CA LEU A 23 -9.28 -3.60 11.89
C LEU A 23 -7.81 -3.79 11.50
N SER A 24 -7.57 -4.45 10.38
CA SER A 24 -6.24 -4.70 9.85
C SER A 24 -6.28 -4.71 8.33
N ALA A 25 -5.37 -4.00 7.72
CA ALA A 25 -5.23 -3.97 6.27
C ALA A 25 -4.70 -5.30 5.71
N ASN A 26 -4.72 -5.44 4.40
CA ASN A 26 -4.01 -6.52 3.72
C ASN A 26 -2.50 -6.40 3.99
N VAL A 27 -1.84 -7.51 4.33
CA VAL A 27 -0.38 -7.58 4.41
C VAL A 27 0.12 -8.40 3.25
N VAL A 28 0.87 -7.78 2.34
CA VAL A 28 1.42 -8.49 1.18
C VAL A 28 2.79 -9.04 1.53
N MET A 29 3.03 -10.30 1.20
CA MET A 29 4.28 -11.01 1.42
C MET A 29 4.89 -11.40 0.06
N ILE A 30 6.10 -10.91 -0.22
CA ILE A 30 6.81 -11.12 -1.48
C ILE A 30 8.10 -11.87 -1.21
N GLN A 31 8.24 -13.03 -1.81
CA GLN A 31 9.36 -13.96 -1.60
C GLN A 31 10.56 -13.56 -2.46
N GLY A 32 11.43 -12.70 -1.94
CA GLY A 32 12.74 -12.46 -2.54
C GLY A 32 13.73 -13.62 -2.28
N LYS A 33 14.90 -13.53 -2.88
CA LYS A 33 15.99 -14.50 -2.67
C LYS A 33 16.57 -14.35 -1.25
N ASP A 34 16.88 -13.13 -0.85
CA ASP A 34 17.61 -12.82 0.37
C ASP A 34 16.69 -12.34 1.51
N ALA A 35 15.50 -11.83 1.19
CA ALA A 35 14.54 -11.32 2.15
C ALA A 35 13.09 -11.70 1.84
N LEU A 36 12.25 -11.72 2.88
CA LEU A 36 10.81 -11.57 2.77
C LEU A 36 10.48 -10.07 2.76
N TRP A 37 9.84 -9.59 1.70
CA TRP A 37 9.38 -8.22 1.59
C TRP A 37 7.91 -8.13 1.95
N LEU A 38 7.58 -7.18 2.82
CA LEU A 38 6.22 -6.89 3.23
C LEU A 38 5.74 -5.56 2.62
N TYR A 39 4.50 -5.53 2.15
CA TYR A 39 3.82 -4.27 1.92
C TYR A 39 2.70 -4.15 2.95
N ASP A 40 2.85 -3.20 3.87
CA ASP A 40 2.18 -3.06 5.15
C ASP A 40 2.43 -4.25 6.11
N VAL A 41 2.10 -4.06 7.38
CA VAL A 41 2.32 -5.06 8.43
C VAL A 41 1.05 -5.35 9.25
N GLY A 42 -0.05 -4.67 8.93
CA GLY A 42 -1.34 -4.89 9.56
C GLY A 42 -1.38 -4.55 11.06
N ASN A 43 -2.48 -4.95 11.70
CA ASN A 43 -2.71 -4.73 13.12
C ASN A 43 -3.29 -5.97 13.86
N HIS A 44 -3.53 -7.08 13.14
CA HIS A 44 -4.06 -8.28 13.76
C HIS A 44 -2.95 -9.06 14.50
N PRO A 45 -3.20 -9.57 15.75
CA PRO A 45 -2.18 -10.19 16.58
C PRO A 45 -1.58 -11.50 16.02
N ASP A 46 -2.27 -12.17 15.09
CA ASP A 46 -1.76 -13.41 14.49
C ASP A 46 -0.76 -13.14 13.34
N ILE A 47 -0.72 -11.92 12.79
CA ILE A 47 0.14 -11.58 11.65
C ILE A 47 1.61 -11.82 11.91
N PRO A 48 2.20 -11.44 13.07
CA PRO A 48 3.62 -11.69 13.34
C PRO A 48 4.03 -13.16 13.24
N ALA A 49 3.22 -14.08 13.73
CA ALA A 49 3.50 -15.52 13.66
C ALA A 49 3.42 -16.07 12.21
N ILE A 50 2.51 -15.51 11.41
CA ILE A 50 2.43 -15.84 9.97
C ILE A 50 3.68 -15.34 9.25
N ILE A 51 4.09 -14.09 9.47
CA ILE A 51 5.29 -13.51 8.88
C ILE A 51 6.54 -14.32 9.24
N ASP A 52 6.69 -14.68 10.52
CA ASP A 52 7.81 -15.52 10.97
C ASP A 52 7.87 -16.84 10.20
N THR A 53 6.73 -17.51 10.06
CA THR A 53 6.62 -18.75 9.27
C THR A 53 7.05 -18.56 7.82
N TYR A 54 6.61 -17.46 7.16
CA TYR A 54 6.88 -17.19 5.76
C TYR A 54 8.28 -16.64 5.51
N SER A 55 8.90 -15.99 6.50
CA SER A 55 10.29 -15.53 6.42
C SER A 55 11.26 -16.69 6.34
N ASN A 56 10.94 -17.80 7.00
CA ASN A 56 11.78 -19.00 7.05
C ASN A 56 13.24 -18.67 7.45
N GLY A 57 13.40 -17.75 8.41
CA GLY A 57 14.71 -17.32 8.91
C GLY A 57 15.48 -16.35 8.02
N ARG A 58 14.88 -15.87 6.92
CA ARG A 58 15.45 -14.79 6.09
C ARG A 58 15.20 -13.42 6.74
N LYS A 59 15.88 -12.42 6.24
CA LYS A 59 15.58 -11.02 6.56
C LYS A 59 14.11 -10.70 6.26
N VAL A 60 13.56 -9.78 7.02
CA VAL A 60 12.21 -9.24 6.80
C VAL A 60 12.32 -7.74 6.57
N ASN A 61 11.94 -7.28 5.39
CA ASN A 61 11.93 -5.87 5.04
C ASN A 61 10.48 -5.42 4.84
N ALA A 62 10.15 -4.20 5.27
CA ALA A 62 8.80 -3.65 5.18
C ALA A 62 8.74 -2.37 4.36
N ILE A 63 7.72 -2.26 3.52
CA ILE A 63 7.34 -1.05 2.82
C ILE A 63 5.97 -0.65 3.39
N LEU A 64 5.87 0.53 4.00
CA LEU A 64 4.65 0.98 4.65
C LEU A 64 3.93 1.98 3.74
N SER A 65 2.69 1.67 3.39
CA SER A 65 1.88 2.49 2.50
C SER A 65 1.59 3.88 3.08
N HIS A 66 1.18 3.93 4.35
CA HIS A 66 0.88 5.16 5.09
C HIS A 66 0.77 4.88 6.60
N PHE A 67 0.49 5.91 7.41
CA PHE A 67 0.65 5.90 8.86
C PHE A 67 -0.58 5.40 9.67
N HIS A 68 -1.66 4.93 9.05
CA HIS A 68 -2.81 4.44 9.80
C HIS A 68 -2.48 3.12 10.52
N GLU A 69 -3.04 2.96 11.71
CA GLU A 69 -2.68 1.87 12.64
C GLU A 69 -2.97 0.48 12.06
N ASP A 70 -4.05 0.34 11.31
CA ASP A 70 -4.41 -0.92 10.66
C ASP A 70 -3.42 -1.37 9.58
N HIS A 71 -2.53 -0.47 9.11
CA HIS A 71 -1.41 -0.75 8.20
C HIS A 71 -0.08 -0.95 8.91
N ILE A 72 0.18 -0.25 10.04
CA ILE A 72 1.50 -0.24 10.69
C ILE A 72 1.51 -0.79 12.12
N GLY A 73 0.37 -1.19 12.68
CA GLY A 73 0.22 -1.50 14.09
C GLY A 73 1.14 -2.60 14.61
N ASN A 74 1.47 -3.60 13.80
CA ASN A 74 2.38 -4.68 14.19
C ASN A 74 3.88 -4.31 14.07
N LEU A 75 4.23 -3.17 13.48
CA LEU A 75 5.65 -2.82 13.24
C LEU A 75 6.53 -2.89 14.52
N PRO A 76 6.10 -2.40 15.69
CA PRO A 76 6.93 -2.46 16.90
C PRO A 76 7.24 -3.87 17.38
N GLY A 77 6.38 -4.84 17.04
CA GLY A 77 6.52 -6.25 17.45
C GLY A 77 7.19 -7.14 16.42
N LEU A 78 7.43 -6.64 15.22
CA LEU A 78 8.09 -7.34 14.14
C LEU A 78 9.59 -7.02 14.13
N GLY A 79 10.42 -8.06 14.08
CA GLY A 79 11.86 -7.92 13.86
C GLY A 79 12.17 -7.60 12.41
N VAL A 80 11.84 -6.38 11.94
CA VAL A 80 12.14 -5.95 10.57
C VAL A 80 13.56 -5.44 10.45
N ASP A 81 14.25 -5.82 9.37
CA ASP A 81 15.65 -5.41 9.10
C ASP A 81 15.69 -4.02 8.44
N GLU A 82 14.81 -3.77 7.46
CA GLU A 82 14.72 -2.50 6.75
C GLU A 82 13.27 -2.05 6.61
N VAL A 83 13.05 -0.73 6.73
CA VAL A 83 11.72 -0.12 6.56
C VAL A 83 11.81 1.01 5.54
N TYR A 84 10.91 1.01 4.56
CA TYR A 84 10.72 2.07 3.56
C TYR A 84 9.34 2.67 3.73
N GLN A 85 9.26 4.00 3.80
CA GLN A 85 8.00 4.68 4.10
C GLN A 85 8.02 6.15 3.73
N GLY A 86 6.85 6.76 3.62
CA GLY A 86 6.75 8.19 3.38
C GLY A 86 7.10 9.02 4.62
N LYS A 87 7.42 10.30 4.41
CA LYS A 87 7.83 11.24 5.46
C LYS A 87 6.84 11.36 6.63
N TYR A 88 5.54 11.25 6.36
CA TYR A 88 4.53 11.35 7.42
C TYR A 88 4.44 10.07 8.23
N THR A 89 4.58 8.90 7.61
CA THR A 89 4.66 7.61 8.30
C THR A 89 5.90 7.54 9.18
N HIS A 90 7.04 8.02 8.67
CA HIS A 90 8.30 8.09 9.43
C HIS A 90 8.17 8.87 10.75
N ARG A 91 7.33 9.91 10.81
CA ARG A 91 7.07 10.65 12.06
C ARG A 91 6.34 9.82 13.13
N HIS A 92 5.65 8.77 12.74
CA HIS A 92 4.95 7.86 13.64
C HIS A 92 5.82 6.68 14.06
N THR A 93 6.72 6.23 13.18
CA THR A 93 7.55 5.04 13.42
C THR A 93 8.94 5.37 13.96
N ASP A 94 9.46 6.57 13.68
CA ASP A 94 10.81 7.07 14.02
C ASP A 94 11.94 6.10 13.62
N MET A 95 11.76 5.39 12.49
CA MET A 95 12.73 4.40 11.99
C MET A 95 12.69 4.30 10.45
N GLY A 96 13.74 3.71 9.88
CA GLY A 96 13.79 3.34 8.45
C GLY A 96 14.08 4.50 7.50
N THR A 97 13.90 4.23 6.22
CA THR A 97 14.23 5.12 5.09
C THR A 97 12.99 5.87 4.61
N VAL A 98 13.10 7.20 4.48
CA VAL A 98 12.05 8.02 3.87
C VAL A 98 12.14 7.95 2.35
N VAL A 99 11.05 7.53 1.71
CA VAL A 99 10.92 7.47 0.25
C VAL A 99 10.49 8.86 -0.24
N GLU A 100 11.44 9.63 -0.77
CA GLU A 100 11.20 10.93 -1.39
C GLU A 100 11.20 10.85 -2.92
N ASP A 101 11.95 9.89 -3.47
CA ASP A 101 12.08 9.60 -4.89
C ASP A 101 11.89 8.09 -5.15
N ASP A 102 11.84 7.70 -6.40
CA ASP A 102 11.71 6.31 -6.82
C ASP A 102 12.92 5.48 -6.38
N ILE A 103 12.66 4.34 -5.73
CA ILE A 103 13.68 3.36 -5.30
C ILE A 103 13.47 2.06 -6.07
N TYR A 104 14.53 1.53 -6.66
CA TYR A 104 14.52 0.26 -7.37
C TYR A 104 15.40 -0.75 -6.65
N ILE A 105 14.85 -1.93 -6.34
CA ILE A 105 15.55 -3.01 -5.65
C ILE A 105 15.35 -4.29 -6.45
N GLN A 106 16.44 -5.06 -6.62
CA GLN A 106 16.40 -6.40 -7.20
C GLN A 106 16.77 -7.41 -6.12
N ASP A 107 15.90 -8.40 -5.87
CA ASP A 107 16.15 -9.50 -4.92
C ASP A 107 15.78 -10.85 -5.57
N GLY A 108 16.76 -11.47 -6.21
CA GLY A 108 16.55 -12.67 -7.02
C GLY A 108 15.65 -12.40 -8.23
N ASP A 109 14.54 -13.12 -8.31
CA ASP A 109 13.54 -13.00 -9.39
C ASP A 109 12.48 -11.90 -9.11
N VAL A 110 12.66 -11.14 -8.03
CA VAL A 110 11.75 -10.06 -7.64
C VAL A 110 12.40 -8.72 -7.94
N SER A 111 11.76 -7.90 -8.75
CA SER A 111 12.06 -6.48 -8.92
C SER A 111 11.03 -5.65 -8.19
N LEU A 112 11.49 -4.73 -7.35
CA LEU A 112 10.66 -3.83 -6.56
C LEU A 112 10.90 -2.39 -7.03
N HIS A 113 9.82 -1.67 -7.35
CA HIS A 113 9.83 -0.24 -7.58
C HIS A 113 8.96 0.41 -6.50
N ILE A 114 9.61 1.06 -5.54
CA ILE A 114 8.98 1.75 -4.40
C ILE A 114 8.94 3.23 -4.75
N PHE A 115 7.78 3.86 -4.70
CA PHE A 115 7.63 5.26 -5.12
C PHE A 115 6.63 6.05 -4.28
N PRO A 116 6.84 7.38 -4.12
CA PRO A 116 5.88 8.23 -3.46
C PRO A 116 4.62 8.37 -4.31
N LEU A 117 3.44 8.21 -3.70
CA LEU A 117 2.16 8.35 -4.36
C LEU A 117 1.36 9.49 -3.74
N PRO A 118 1.07 10.59 -4.48
CA PRO A 118 0.15 11.61 -4.02
C PRO A 118 -1.22 11.00 -3.71
N SER A 119 -1.80 11.34 -2.56
CA SER A 119 -3.08 10.77 -2.15
C SER A 119 -3.92 11.79 -1.36
N SER A 120 -5.22 11.77 -1.61
CA SER A 120 -6.18 12.52 -0.80
C SER A 120 -6.45 11.85 0.54
N HIS A 121 -6.31 10.53 0.64
CA HIS A 121 -6.57 9.74 1.84
C HIS A 121 -5.62 10.08 2.98
N ALA A 122 -4.32 9.99 2.71
CA ALA A 122 -3.28 10.29 3.69
C ALA A 122 -2.07 10.96 3.03
N LYS A 123 -1.37 11.80 3.79
CA LYS A 123 -0.15 12.46 3.28
C LYS A 123 1.04 11.52 3.30
N GLY A 124 1.81 11.55 2.22
CA GLY A 124 3.06 10.78 2.13
C GLY A 124 2.82 9.29 1.97
N CYS A 125 1.80 8.91 1.19
CA CYS A 125 1.63 7.52 0.79
C CYS A 125 2.79 7.06 -0.08
N VAL A 126 3.10 5.78 0.05
CA VAL A 126 4.10 5.06 -0.75
C VAL A 126 3.41 3.88 -1.40
N ALA A 127 3.67 3.66 -2.66
CA ALA A 127 3.19 2.52 -3.41
C ALA A 127 4.36 1.61 -3.81
N LEU A 128 4.03 0.38 -4.18
CA LEU A 128 4.99 -0.64 -4.57
C LEU A 128 4.54 -1.30 -5.87
N GLU A 129 5.37 -1.23 -6.91
CA GLU A 129 5.24 -2.04 -8.11
C GLU A 129 6.19 -3.25 -8.04
N VAL A 130 5.68 -4.44 -8.34
CA VAL A 130 6.43 -5.70 -8.30
C VAL A 130 6.45 -6.32 -9.69
N ASN A 131 7.65 -6.59 -10.21
CA ASN A 131 7.89 -7.25 -11.50
C ASN A 131 7.16 -6.58 -12.68
N GLU A 132 6.89 -5.28 -12.60
CA GLU A 132 6.13 -4.53 -13.62
C GLU A 132 4.74 -5.14 -13.91
N GLU A 133 4.22 -5.99 -13.01
CA GLU A 133 2.96 -6.73 -13.20
C GLU A 133 1.91 -6.38 -12.13
N TRP A 134 2.31 -6.22 -10.88
CA TRP A 134 1.43 -5.89 -9.75
C TRP A 134 1.81 -4.56 -9.13
N CYS A 135 0.81 -3.72 -8.82
CA CYS A 135 1.02 -2.47 -8.09
C CYS A 135 0.14 -2.43 -6.84
N PHE A 136 0.76 -2.38 -5.68
CA PHE A 136 0.13 -2.31 -4.36
C PHE A 136 0.03 -0.85 -3.94
N LEU A 137 -1.18 -0.39 -3.63
CA LEU A 137 -1.52 1.01 -3.45
C LEU A 137 -1.95 1.35 -2.01
N GLY A 138 -2.08 0.34 -1.14
CA GLY A 138 -2.68 0.54 0.19
C GLY A 138 -4.05 1.19 0.07
N ASP A 139 -4.25 2.26 0.81
CA ASP A 139 -5.49 3.06 0.81
C ASP A 139 -5.39 4.34 -0.04
N ALA A 140 -4.32 4.50 -0.82
CA ALA A 140 -4.02 5.78 -1.48
C ALA A 140 -5.17 6.32 -2.33
N LEU A 141 -5.97 5.43 -2.95
CA LEU A 141 -7.07 5.82 -3.85
C LEU A 141 -8.38 6.19 -3.12
N TYR A 142 -8.42 6.14 -1.80
CA TYR A 142 -9.63 6.53 -1.08
C TYR A 142 -9.72 8.04 -0.89
N ALA A 143 -10.97 8.53 -0.78
CA ALA A 143 -11.24 9.90 -0.38
C ALA A 143 -10.79 10.15 1.06
N MET A 144 -10.39 11.37 1.38
CA MET A 144 -10.31 11.81 2.76
C MET A 144 -11.71 11.98 3.34
N GLN A 145 -11.85 11.68 4.63
CA GLN A 145 -13.06 12.02 5.38
C GLN A 145 -12.84 13.33 6.12
N LYS A 146 -13.70 14.33 5.87
CA LYS A 146 -13.65 15.62 6.54
C LYS A 146 -15.06 16.14 6.83
N CYS A 147 -15.37 16.37 8.10
CA CYS A 147 -16.69 16.86 8.54
C CYS A 147 -17.87 16.02 8.02
N GLY A 148 -17.71 14.70 7.90
CA GLY A 148 -18.75 13.79 7.41
C GLY A 148 -18.85 13.69 5.87
N HIS A 149 -17.99 14.37 5.13
CA HIS A 149 -17.92 14.34 3.67
C HIS A 149 -16.73 13.54 3.18
N ASN A 150 -16.91 12.80 2.08
CA ASN A 150 -15.84 12.12 1.36
C ASN A 150 -15.31 13.06 0.27
N LEU A 151 -14.06 13.48 0.39
CA LEU A 151 -13.48 14.54 -0.43
C LEU A 151 -12.18 14.08 -1.10
N TYR A 152 -12.03 14.41 -2.38
CA TYR A 152 -10.73 14.39 -3.05
C TYR A 152 -10.22 15.81 -3.24
N ASN A 153 -8.93 16.04 -2.97
CA ASN A 153 -8.29 17.28 -3.42
C ASN A 153 -8.03 17.18 -4.92
N ALA A 154 -8.60 18.08 -5.70
CA ALA A 154 -8.54 18.02 -7.17
C ALA A 154 -7.11 18.09 -7.71
N GLY A 155 -6.22 18.87 -7.09
CA GLY A 155 -4.81 18.95 -7.47
C GLY A 155 -4.06 17.65 -7.18
N ILE A 156 -4.22 17.11 -5.98
CA ILE A 156 -3.60 15.85 -5.54
C ILE A 156 -4.10 14.69 -6.42
N LEU A 157 -5.40 14.59 -6.67
CA LEU A 157 -5.99 13.55 -7.53
C LEU A 157 -5.43 13.60 -8.95
N LYS A 158 -5.21 14.81 -9.50
CA LYS A 158 -4.57 14.95 -10.81
C LYS A 158 -3.14 14.41 -10.81
N GLU A 159 -2.37 14.71 -9.78
CA GLU A 159 -0.99 14.23 -9.64
C GLU A 159 -0.97 12.70 -9.45
N GLU A 160 -1.85 12.16 -8.62
CA GLU A 160 -2.04 10.72 -8.43
C GLU A 160 -2.33 10.00 -9.75
N ILE A 161 -3.29 10.50 -10.55
CA ILE A 161 -3.60 9.97 -11.88
C ILE A 161 -2.36 9.99 -12.78
N ASN A 162 -1.62 11.09 -12.80
CA ASN A 162 -0.42 11.22 -13.63
C ASN A 162 0.67 10.21 -13.23
N VAL A 163 0.91 9.99 -11.94
CA VAL A 163 1.86 8.99 -11.46
C VAL A 163 1.42 7.59 -11.89
N LEU A 164 0.17 7.23 -11.61
CA LEU A 164 -0.36 5.89 -11.91
C LEU A 164 -0.42 5.57 -13.41
N GLN A 165 -0.61 6.57 -14.28
CA GLN A 165 -0.56 6.38 -15.73
C GLN A 165 0.79 5.82 -16.20
N ASN A 166 1.90 6.23 -15.55
CA ASN A 166 3.26 5.85 -15.92
C ASN A 166 3.72 4.50 -15.31
N ILE A 167 2.98 3.94 -14.36
CA ILE A 167 3.27 2.60 -13.80
C ILE A 167 3.02 1.54 -14.87
N LYS A 168 3.91 0.56 -14.98
CA LYS A 168 3.82 -0.50 -16.00
C LYS A 168 2.85 -1.60 -15.61
N ALA A 169 2.68 -1.86 -14.32
CA ALA A 169 1.79 -2.88 -13.82
C ALA A 169 0.35 -2.67 -14.31
N GLU A 170 -0.27 -3.75 -14.78
CA GLU A 170 -1.66 -3.77 -15.23
C GLU A 170 -2.65 -4.25 -14.14
N LYS A 171 -2.15 -4.77 -13.02
CA LYS A 171 -2.92 -5.26 -11.87
C LYS A 171 -2.69 -4.35 -10.67
N PHE A 172 -3.72 -3.64 -10.27
CA PHE A 172 -3.70 -2.75 -9.11
C PHE A 172 -4.38 -3.41 -7.92
N MET A 173 -3.73 -3.33 -6.75
CA MET A 173 -4.15 -3.98 -5.51
C MET A 173 -4.47 -2.91 -4.47
N LEU A 174 -5.75 -2.85 -4.04
CA LEU A 174 -6.23 -1.86 -3.07
C LEU A 174 -6.59 -2.55 -1.77
N SER A 175 -6.07 -2.07 -0.65
CA SER A 175 -6.40 -2.60 0.67
C SER A 175 -7.90 -2.47 0.97
N HIS A 176 -8.39 -3.36 1.82
CA HIS A 176 -9.80 -3.46 2.22
C HIS A 176 -10.81 -3.72 1.08
N ARG A 177 -10.36 -4.04 -0.15
CA ARG A 177 -11.27 -4.32 -1.28
C ARG A 177 -11.38 -5.81 -1.59
N THR A 178 -12.57 -6.21 -1.98
CA THR A 178 -12.86 -7.54 -2.52
C THR A 178 -13.49 -7.37 -3.91
N PRO A 179 -12.92 -7.95 -4.97
CA PRO A 179 -11.60 -8.59 -5.00
C PRO A 179 -10.47 -7.58 -4.77
N PHE A 180 -9.37 -8.06 -4.18
CA PHE A 180 -8.17 -7.25 -3.89
C PHE A 180 -7.53 -6.71 -5.17
N GLU A 181 -7.47 -7.53 -6.23
CA GLU A 181 -6.97 -7.14 -7.56
C GLU A 181 -8.04 -6.42 -8.38
N LYS A 182 -7.62 -5.36 -9.05
CA LYS A 182 -8.40 -4.61 -10.05
C LYS A 182 -7.54 -4.30 -11.27
N PRO A 183 -8.07 -4.42 -12.50
CA PRO A 183 -7.36 -3.97 -13.69
C PRO A 183 -7.06 -2.47 -13.64
N LYS A 184 -5.83 -2.08 -13.97
CA LYS A 184 -5.40 -0.67 -14.04
C LYS A 184 -6.37 0.19 -14.83
N GLY A 185 -6.81 -0.26 -16.03
CA GLY A 185 -7.72 0.51 -16.87
C GLY A 185 -9.07 0.82 -16.23
N ILE A 186 -9.56 -0.06 -15.33
CA ILE A 186 -10.80 0.20 -14.56
C ILE A 186 -10.55 1.28 -13.52
N ILE A 187 -9.45 1.19 -12.78
CA ILE A 187 -9.07 2.17 -11.77
C ILE A 187 -8.84 3.54 -12.40
N MET A 188 -8.08 3.62 -13.48
CA MET A 188 -7.79 4.88 -14.17
C MET A 188 -9.05 5.56 -14.69
N ARG A 189 -10.00 4.79 -15.23
CA ARG A 189 -11.31 5.32 -15.64
C ARG A 189 -12.08 5.87 -14.43
N TRP A 190 -12.16 5.12 -13.35
CA TRP A 190 -12.86 5.53 -12.13
C TRP A 190 -12.28 6.82 -11.54
N LEU A 191 -10.95 6.94 -11.44
CA LEU A 191 -10.30 8.18 -10.97
C LEU A 191 -10.55 9.36 -11.93
N GLY A 192 -10.56 9.10 -13.23
CA GLY A 192 -10.90 10.09 -14.26
C GLY A 192 -12.32 10.61 -14.11
N GLU A 193 -13.30 9.71 -13.89
CA GLU A 193 -14.70 10.07 -13.66
C GLU A 193 -14.89 10.91 -12.38
N ILE A 194 -14.12 10.64 -11.32
CA ILE A 194 -14.11 11.49 -10.13
C ILE A 194 -13.53 12.86 -10.46
N TYR A 195 -12.38 12.89 -11.15
CA TYR A 195 -11.71 14.13 -11.50
C TYR A 195 -12.56 15.03 -12.40
N ASP A 196 -13.38 14.46 -13.28
CA ASP A 196 -14.28 15.21 -14.17
C ASP A 196 -15.43 15.90 -13.44
N ARG A 197 -15.73 15.51 -12.19
CA ARG A 197 -16.72 16.21 -11.33
C ARG A 197 -16.19 17.52 -10.73
N ARG A 198 -14.90 17.85 -10.91
CA ARG A 198 -14.31 19.07 -10.37
C ARG A 198 -15.01 20.34 -10.87
N VAL A 199 -15.22 21.26 -9.96
CA VAL A 199 -15.74 22.59 -10.28
C VAL A 199 -14.60 23.59 -10.32
N LYS A 200 -14.59 24.46 -11.36
CA LYS A 200 -13.53 25.47 -11.51
C LYS A 200 -13.51 26.43 -10.30
N GLY A 201 -12.35 26.52 -9.67
CA GLY A 201 -12.11 27.37 -8.50
C GLY A 201 -12.34 26.65 -7.16
N GLU A 202 -12.86 25.42 -7.15
CA GLU A 202 -12.96 24.59 -5.96
C GLU A 202 -11.74 23.70 -5.78
N VAL A 203 -11.31 23.56 -4.52
CA VAL A 203 -10.13 22.74 -4.16
C VAL A 203 -10.51 21.27 -4.02
N TYR A 204 -11.75 20.99 -3.63
CA TYR A 204 -12.22 19.65 -3.31
C TYR A 204 -13.32 19.19 -4.26
N ILE A 205 -13.33 17.89 -4.51
CA ILE A 205 -14.37 17.16 -5.23
C ILE A 205 -15.08 16.29 -4.18
N GLU A 206 -16.35 16.49 -3.99
CA GLU A 206 -17.19 15.67 -3.10
C GLU A 206 -17.79 14.49 -3.85
N ILE A 207 -17.82 13.28 -3.18
CA ILE A 207 -18.38 12.05 -3.74
C ILE A 207 -19.39 11.38 -2.80
#